data_eb94bf80f329dad9a3dae7fffc1e2248
#
_entry.id   eb94bf80f329dad9a3dae7fffc1e2248
#
_cell.length_a   1.000
_cell.length_b   1.000
_cell.length_c   1.000
_cell.angle_alpha   90.00
_cell.angle_beta   90.00
_cell.angle_gamma   90.00
#
_symmetry.space_group_name_H-M   'P 1'
#
loop_
_entity.id
_entity.type
_entity.pdbx_description
1 polymer ?
#
loop_
_entity_poly.entity_id
_entity_poly.type
_entity_poly.pdbx_seq_one_letter_code
_entity_poly.pdbx_strand_id
1 'polypeptide(L)' 'MNLRIELEQEDDGRWIAEVPQLPGVLAYGATADEAATKAEILALRVVAERLEHAEAKPVEINISLAAV' A
#
# COMPACT_ATOMS: atom_id res chain seq x y z
N MET A 1 10.43 -6.31 -6.76
CA MET A 1 9.24 -6.41 -5.89
C MET A 1 8.11 -5.60 -6.51
N ASN A 2 6.99 -6.22 -6.72
CA ASN A 2 5.83 -5.56 -7.28
C ASN A 2 4.76 -5.43 -6.20
N LEU A 3 4.44 -4.21 -5.82
CA LEU A 3 3.41 -3.90 -4.85
C LEU A 3 2.21 -3.31 -5.59
N ARG A 4 1.04 -3.78 -5.24
CA ARG A 4 -0.20 -3.34 -5.87
C ARG A 4 -1.10 -2.73 -4.81
N ILE A 5 -1.47 -1.48 -5.01
CA ILE A 5 -2.41 -0.80 -4.13
C ILE A 5 -3.79 -0.99 -4.73
N GLU A 6 -4.62 -1.78 -4.07
CA GLU A 6 -6.00 -2.05 -4.50
C GLU A 6 -6.94 -1.08 -3.81
N LEU A 7 -7.76 -0.41 -4.59
CA LEU A 7 -8.68 0.63 -4.12
C LEU A 7 -10.11 0.18 -4.27
N GLU A 8 -10.90 0.35 -3.21
CA GLU A 8 -12.32 0.04 -3.21
C GLU A 8 -13.07 1.10 -2.41
N GLN A 9 -14.22 1.52 -2.91
CA GLN A 9 -15.06 2.43 -2.16
C GLN A 9 -16.02 1.66 -1.27
N GLU A 10 -16.09 2.05 -0.01
CA GLU A 10 -17.01 1.47 0.96
C GLU A 10 -18.41 2.03 0.77
N ASP A 11 -19.40 1.33 1.33
CA ASP A 11 -20.80 1.74 1.22
C ASP A 11 -21.08 3.12 1.80
N ASP A 12 -20.30 3.54 2.79
CA ASP A 12 -20.42 4.85 3.43
C ASP A 12 -19.70 5.97 2.68
N GLY A 13 -19.12 5.66 1.52
CA GLY A 13 -18.41 6.62 0.69
C GLY A 13 -16.92 6.75 0.96
N ARG A 14 -16.42 6.20 2.06
CA ARG A 14 -14.97 6.19 2.30
C ARG A 14 -14.28 5.24 1.33
N TRP A 15 -13.01 5.49 1.13
CA TRP A 15 -12.17 4.60 0.32
C TRP A 15 -11.23 3.80 1.20
N ILE A 16 -11.01 2.55 0.83
CA ILE A 16 -9.99 1.71 1.43
C ILE A 16 -8.94 1.39 0.37
N ALA A 17 -7.68 1.45 0.77
CA ALA A 17 -6.54 1.05 -0.05
C ALA A 17 -5.80 -0.06 0.69
N GLU A 18 -5.50 -1.13 -0.01
CA GLU A 18 -4.84 -2.29 0.57
C GLU A 18 -3.70 -2.75 -0.32
N VAL A 19 -2.62 -3.23 0.31
CA VAL A 19 -1.48 -3.82 -0.41
C VAL A 19 -1.42 -5.30 -0.03
N PRO A 20 -2.03 -6.19 -0.84
CA PRO A 20 -2.12 -7.62 -0.49
C PRO A 20 -0.77 -8.30 -0.29
N GLN A 21 0.27 -7.83 -0.98
CA GLN A 21 1.61 -8.41 -0.87
C GLN A 21 2.26 -8.12 0.49
N LEU A 22 1.73 -7.16 1.24
CA LEU A 22 2.22 -6.78 2.56
C LEU A 22 1.06 -6.87 3.56
N PRO A 23 0.84 -8.04 4.17
CA PRO A 23 -0.29 -8.23 5.09
C PRO A 23 -0.33 -7.17 6.19
N GLY A 24 -1.51 -6.60 6.41
CA GLY A 24 -1.69 -5.54 7.40
C GLY A 24 -1.49 -4.13 6.86
N VAL A 25 -1.01 -3.97 5.64
CA VAL A 25 -0.86 -2.64 5.02
C VAL A 25 -2.17 -2.26 4.34
N LEU A 26 -2.95 -1.44 5.03
CA LEU A 26 -4.18 -0.86 4.49
C LEU A 26 -4.42 0.51 5.12
N ALA A 27 -5.20 1.33 4.44
CA ALA A 27 -5.53 2.66 4.92
C ALA A 27 -6.88 3.10 4.38
N TYR A 28 -7.54 3.98 5.11
CA TYR A 28 -8.79 4.60 4.70
C TYR A 28 -8.57 6.05 4.33
N GLY A 29 -9.41 6.58 3.48
CA GLY A 29 -9.40 7.98 3.13
C GLY A 29 -10.78 8.45 2.65
N ALA A 30 -10.99 9.75 2.67
CA ALA A 30 -12.21 10.35 2.16
C ALA A 30 -12.23 10.30 0.62
N THR A 31 -11.07 10.22 -0.01
CA THR A 31 -10.92 10.10 -1.45
C THR A 31 -10.02 8.92 -1.77
N ALA A 32 -10.09 8.45 -3.02
CA ALA A 32 -9.21 7.37 -3.49
C ALA A 32 -7.74 7.78 -3.37
N ASP A 33 -7.40 9.02 -3.76
CA ASP A 33 -6.03 9.51 -3.69
C ASP A 33 -5.51 9.54 -2.24
N GLU A 34 -6.35 9.97 -1.31
CA GLU A 34 -5.96 10.01 0.10
C GLU A 34 -5.68 8.60 0.63
N ALA A 35 -6.57 7.65 0.37
CA ALA A 35 -6.39 6.27 0.79
C ALA A 35 -5.14 5.66 0.16
N ALA A 36 -4.95 5.87 -1.14
CA ALA A 36 -3.80 5.36 -1.88
C ALA A 36 -2.49 5.92 -1.34
N THR A 37 -2.45 7.23 -1.08
CA THR A 37 -1.25 7.89 -0.55
C THR A 37 -0.87 7.33 0.81
N LYS A 38 -1.85 7.17 1.69
CA LYS A 38 -1.61 6.61 3.03
C LYS A 38 -1.11 5.16 2.96
N ALA A 39 -1.71 4.35 2.09
CA ALA A 39 -1.28 2.96 1.91
C ALA A 39 0.13 2.88 1.33
N GLU A 40 0.45 3.75 0.39
CA GLU A 40 1.79 3.81 -0.21
C GLU A 40 2.84 4.17 0.84
N ILE A 41 2.55 5.15 1.69
CA ILE A 41 3.45 5.53 2.78
C ILE A 41 3.71 4.34 3.69
N LEU A 42 2.64 3.63 4.09
CA LEU A 42 2.79 2.45 4.95
C LEU A 42 3.61 1.36 4.27
N ALA A 43 3.35 1.10 2.99
CA ALA A 43 4.08 0.10 2.22
C ALA A 43 5.56 0.43 2.15
N LEU A 44 5.90 1.69 1.88
CA LEU A 44 7.30 2.12 1.80
C LEU A 44 7.99 2.01 3.15
N ARG A 45 7.29 2.31 4.25
CA ARG A 45 7.86 2.15 5.60
C ARG A 45 8.15 0.69 5.92
N VAL A 46 7.25 -0.22 5.54
CA VAL A 46 7.46 -1.66 5.76
C VAL A 46 8.65 -2.16 4.97
N VAL A 47 8.76 -1.77 3.69
CA VAL A 47 9.88 -2.17 2.85
C VAL A 47 11.19 -1.60 3.39
N ALA A 48 11.19 -0.32 3.78
CA ALA A 48 12.37 0.32 4.35
C ALA A 48 12.83 -0.42 5.62
N GLU A 49 11.89 -0.78 6.49
CA GLU A 49 12.21 -1.50 7.71
C GLU A 49 12.81 -2.88 7.42
N ARG A 50 12.27 -3.60 6.44
CA ARG A 50 12.82 -4.90 6.05
C ARG A 50 14.25 -4.77 5.53
N LEU A 51 14.54 -3.74 4.75
CA LEU A 51 15.89 -3.49 4.28
C LEU A 51 16.83 -3.13 5.42
N GLU A 52 16.38 -2.31 6.36
CA GLU A 52 17.17 -1.92 7.52
C GLU A 52 17.52 -3.10 8.41
N HIS A 53 16.62 -4.07 8.55
CA HIS A 53 16.82 -5.26 9.36
C HIS A 53 17.42 -6.42 8.58
N ALA A 54 17.90 -6.18 7.37
CA ALA A 54 18.48 -7.20 6.49
C ALA A 54 17.53 -8.36 6.19
N GLU A 55 16.25 -8.13 6.26
CA GLU A 55 15.23 -9.12 5.91
C GLU A 55 14.91 -9.14 4.42
N ALA A 56 15.50 -8.21 3.67
CA ALA A 56 15.38 -8.15 2.22
C ALA A 56 16.70 -7.67 1.63
N LYS A 57 16.98 -8.11 0.41
CA LYS A 57 18.14 -7.63 -0.35
C LYS A 57 17.73 -6.44 -1.19
N PRO A 58 18.68 -5.62 -1.66
CA PRO A 58 18.35 -4.55 -2.61
C PRO A 58 17.60 -5.10 -3.80
N VAL A 59 16.43 -4.54 -4.09
CA VAL A 59 15.56 -4.99 -5.18
C VAL A 59 14.93 -3.80 -5.87
N GLU A 60 14.53 -4.00 -7.11
CA GLU A 60 13.70 -3.04 -7.81
C GLU A 60 12.29 -3.09 -7.22
N ILE A 61 11.73 -1.91 -6.94
CA ILE A 61 10.40 -1.80 -6.35
C ILE A 61 9.49 -1.09 -7.33
N ASN A 62 8.40 -1.74 -7.70
CA ASN A 62 7.36 -1.17 -8.56
C ASN A 62 6.06 -1.11 -7.77
N ILE A 63 5.43 0.05 -7.79
CA ILE A 63 4.15 0.26 -7.11
C ILE A 63 3.12 0.64 -8.17
N SER A 64 1.99 -0.07 -8.18
CA SER A 64 0.91 0.20 -9.12
C SER A 64 -0.40 0.39 -8.37
N LEU A 65 -1.33 1.10 -9.01
CA LEU A 65 -2.68 1.34 -8.49
C LEU A 65 -3.66 0.52 -9.31
N ALA A 66 -4.65 -0.08 -8.63
CA ALA A 66 -5.70 -0.83 -9.29
C ALA A 66 -7.02 -0.63 -8.55
N ALA A 67 -8.07 -0.32 -9.28
CA ALA A 67 -9.43 -0.30 -8.74
C ALA A 67 -9.94 -1.73 -8.66
N VAL A 68 -10.63 -2.04 -7.58
CA VAL A 68 -11.23 -3.36 -7.36
C VAL A 68 -12.72 -3.31 -7.67
#